data_0a7b049234cb1c71c72dce60087a8062
#
_entry.id   0a7b049234cb1c71c72dce60087a8062
#
_cell.length_a   1.000
_cell.length_b   1.000
_cell.length_c   1.000
_cell.angle_alpha   90.00
_cell.angle_beta   90.00
_cell.angle_gamma   90.00
#
_symmetry.space_group_name_H-M   'P 1'
#
loop_
_entity.id
_entity.type
_entity.pdbx_description
1 polymer ?
#
loop_
_entity_poly.entity_id
_entity_poly.type
_entity_poly.pdbx_seq_one_letter_code
_entity_poly.pdbx_strand_id
1 'polypeptide(L)'
;MIGHKQYTVRATPAAQEAGAVALAVASLPESFGPATEGAADIQVIDGQSGWSTQAQQAIDGGARGIVVVNPAPENTDRLQSAAGKARTVVVLDQRWASSPAVPGAEDAVRSMAGRAAVLDSVATAGVGTDSAELLADHLAAVVRVAGPLANLRILARGPHGYTATAVLANDAPAALQGAISSARPAGVNVTLLTDDGGVTVTLPEPVAAWPATVKVTGPQGELILPTIYESAHRATWRRLKEHLDAGTLPADLHRFAALTAAITALN
;
A
#
# COMPACT_ATOMS: atom_id res chain seq x y z
N MET A 1 1.89 35.57 5.64
CA MET A 1 0.88 34.51 5.48
C MET A 1 1.31 33.67 4.30
N ILE A 2 1.81 32.45 4.52
CA ILE A 2 2.10 31.49 3.46
C ILE A 2 0.72 30.96 3.06
N GLY A 3 0.19 31.39 1.91
CA GLY A 3 -1.09 30.89 1.41
C GLY A 3 -0.98 29.38 1.20
N HIS A 4 -1.75 28.61 1.93
CA HIS A 4 -1.87 27.17 1.70
C HIS A 4 -2.41 26.95 0.29
N LYS A 5 -1.60 26.35 -0.58
CA LYS A 5 -2.03 26.04 -1.94
C LYS A 5 -2.98 24.85 -1.92
N GLN A 6 -4.23 25.09 -2.27
CA GLN A 6 -5.19 24.02 -2.52
C GLN A 6 -4.94 23.45 -3.92
N TYR A 7 -4.88 22.12 -4.05
CA TYR A 7 -4.70 21.42 -5.32
C TYR A 7 -6.05 20.96 -5.87
N THR A 8 -6.24 21.15 -7.18
CA THR A 8 -7.45 20.69 -7.87
C THR A 8 -7.34 19.21 -8.23
N VAL A 9 -8.44 18.45 -8.05
CA VAL A 9 -8.49 16.99 -8.20
C VAL A 9 -9.51 16.59 -9.24
N ARG A 10 -9.12 15.70 -10.14
CA ARG A 10 -10.03 14.98 -11.05
C ARG A 10 -9.80 13.48 -10.93
N ALA A 11 -10.86 12.71 -10.82
CA ALA A 11 -10.84 11.26 -10.75
C ALA A 11 -11.62 10.65 -11.89
N THR A 12 -11.18 9.49 -12.39
CA THR A 12 -12.02 8.63 -13.23
C THR A 12 -13.21 8.10 -12.42
N PRO A 13 -14.36 7.78 -13.01
CA PRO A 13 -15.51 7.24 -12.28
C PRO A 13 -15.15 5.98 -11.46
N ALA A 14 -14.37 5.07 -12.03
CA ALA A 14 -13.93 3.85 -11.36
C ALA A 14 -13.00 4.15 -10.15
N ALA A 15 -12.04 5.06 -10.31
CA ALA A 15 -11.18 5.49 -9.21
C ALA A 15 -11.95 6.21 -8.10
N GLN A 16 -12.98 7.00 -8.48
CA GLN A 16 -13.85 7.68 -7.54
C GLN A 16 -14.56 6.70 -6.59
N GLU A 17 -15.04 5.59 -7.14
CA GLU A 17 -15.71 4.55 -6.39
C GLU A 17 -14.71 3.72 -5.55
N ALA A 18 -13.66 3.20 -6.17
CA ALA A 18 -12.70 2.31 -5.53
C ALA A 18 -11.90 2.99 -4.40
N GLY A 19 -11.56 4.28 -4.55
CA GLY A 19 -10.74 5.04 -3.60
C GLY A 19 -11.52 5.98 -2.69
N ALA A 20 -12.84 5.98 -2.72
CA ALA A 20 -13.69 6.94 -2.00
C ALA A 20 -13.16 8.39 -2.11
N VAL A 21 -12.74 8.79 -3.34
CA VAL A 21 -11.95 10.01 -3.59
C VAL A 21 -12.66 11.27 -3.09
N ALA A 22 -13.98 11.39 -3.34
CA ALA A 22 -14.74 12.55 -2.88
C ALA A 22 -14.70 12.68 -1.35
N LEU A 23 -14.80 11.57 -0.63
CA LEU A 23 -14.74 11.56 0.83
C LEU A 23 -13.34 11.94 1.33
N ALA A 24 -12.29 11.40 0.72
CA ALA A 24 -10.89 11.71 1.07
C ALA A 24 -10.58 13.19 0.82
N VAL A 25 -10.97 13.73 -0.34
CA VAL A 25 -10.81 15.16 -0.70
C VAL A 25 -11.60 16.06 0.26
N ALA A 26 -12.87 15.74 0.53
CA ALA A 26 -13.70 16.50 1.46
C ALA A 26 -13.17 16.49 2.91
N SER A 27 -12.43 15.45 3.30
CA SER A 27 -11.78 15.37 4.62
C SER A 27 -10.52 16.22 4.75
N LEU A 28 -10.04 16.82 3.66
CA LEU A 28 -8.83 17.64 3.57
C LEU A 28 -9.08 18.95 2.79
N PRO A 29 -10.07 19.75 3.18
CA PRO A 29 -10.59 20.86 2.36
C PRO A 29 -9.58 22.01 2.16
N GLU A 30 -8.64 22.20 3.06
CA GLU A 30 -7.57 23.19 2.91
C GLU A 30 -6.48 22.76 1.91
N SER A 31 -6.43 21.47 1.60
CA SER A 31 -5.40 20.86 0.76
C SER A 31 -5.87 20.58 -0.64
N PHE A 32 -7.12 20.12 -0.79
CA PHE A 32 -7.67 19.61 -2.03
C PHE A 32 -9.08 20.12 -2.28
N GLY A 33 -9.41 20.30 -3.56
CA GLY A 33 -10.76 20.62 -4.01
C GLY A 33 -11.06 19.99 -5.37
N PRO A 34 -12.32 19.77 -5.74
CA PRO A 34 -12.67 19.24 -7.04
C PRO A 34 -12.27 20.21 -8.16
N ALA A 35 -11.77 19.67 -9.28
CA ALA A 35 -11.56 20.46 -10.48
C ALA A 35 -12.91 20.76 -11.14
N THR A 36 -13.24 22.03 -11.34
CA THR A 36 -14.48 22.46 -12.02
C THR A 36 -14.30 22.48 -13.53
N GLU A 37 -13.23 23.11 -14.03
CA GLU A 37 -12.92 23.25 -15.44
C GLU A 37 -11.41 23.17 -15.69
N GLY A 38 -11.00 22.88 -16.94
CA GLY A 38 -9.59 22.87 -17.35
C GLY A 38 -8.78 21.67 -16.84
N ALA A 39 -7.46 21.80 -16.83
CA ALA A 39 -6.56 20.77 -16.32
C ALA A 39 -6.56 20.75 -14.79
N ALA A 40 -6.64 19.58 -14.18
CA ALA A 40 -6.51 19.40 -12.74
C ALA A 40 -5.04 19.25 -12.35
N ASP A 41 -4.65 19.76 -11.16
CA ASP A 41 -3.31 19.54 -10.62
C ASP A 41 -3.05 18.06 -10.35
N ILE A 42 -4.09 17.33 -9.91
CA ILE A 42 -4.01 15.92 -9.53
C ILE A 42 -4.99 15.09 -10.35
N GLN A 43 -4.49 14.00 -10.91
CA GLN A 43 -5.30 12.97 -11.58
C GLN A 43 -5.38 11.74 -10.68
N VAL A 44 -6.58 11.19 -10.53
CA VAL A 44 -6.81 9.93 -9.81
C VAL A 44 -7.25 8.87 -10.81
N ILE A 45 -6.51 7.77 -10.82
CA ILE A 45 -6.61 6.71 -11.82
C ILE A 45 -6.97 5.41 -11.09
N ASP A 46 -7.89 4.67 -11.66
CA ASP A 46 -8.16 3.30 -11.26
C ASP A 46 -6.98 2.39 -11.65
N GLY A 47 -6.56 1.56 -10.73
CA GLY A 47 -5.39 0.69 -10.89
C GLY A 47 -5.61 -0.58 -11.71
N GLN A 48 -6.68 -0.67 -12.53
CA GLN A 48 -6.89 -1.77 -13.44
C GLN A 48 -5.83 -1.83 -14.55
N SER A 49 -5.74 -2.96 -15.27
CA SER A 49 -4.76 -3.15 -16.33
C SER A 49 -4.63 -1.95 -17.27
N GLY A 50 -3.40 -1.51 -17.53
CA GLY A 50 -3.09 -0.33 -18.36
C GLY A 50 -3.05 0.99 -17.59
N TRP A 51 -3.16 0.98 -16.26
CA TRP A 51 -3.11 2.18 -15.44
C TRP A 51 -1.79 2.95 -15.58
N SER A 52 -0.66 2.28 -15.78
CA SER A 52 0.63 2.96 -15.94
C SER A 52 0.68 3.80 -17.21
N THR A 53 0.02 3.35 -18.29
CA THR A 53 -0.14 4.14 -19.52
C THR A 53 -1.05 5.35 -19.30
N GLN A 54 -2.15 5.19 -18.57
CA GLN A 54 -3.03 6.31 -18.23
C GLN A 54 -2.32 7.33 -17.34
N ALA A 55 -1.53 6.86 -16.37
CA ALA A 55 -0.70 7.73 -15.53
C ALA A 55 0.34 8.51 -16.36
N GLN A 56 0.96 7.87 -17.35
CA GLN A 56 1.87 8.57 -18.25
C GLN A 56 1.16 9.64 -19.08
N GLN A 57 -0.02 9.34 -19.61
CA GLN A 57 -0.84 10.33 -20.32
C GLN A 57 -1.23 11.52 -19.42
N ALA A 58 -1.50 11.27 -18.15
CA ALA A 58 -1.76 12.34 -17.18
C ALA A 58 -0.53 13.23 -16.95
N ILE A 59 0.68 12.65 -16.90
CA ILE A 59 1.95 13.40 -16.84
C ILE A 59 2.10 14.28 -18.08
N ASP A 60 1.90 13.71 -19.26
CA ASP A 60 1.99 14.43 -20.54
C ASP A 60 0.95 15.56 -20.64
N GLY A 61 -0.21 15.39 -19.98
CA GLY A 61 -1.25 16.41 -19.81
C GLY A 61 -0.94 17.47 -18.74
N GLY A 62 0.21 17.42 -18.10
CA GLY A 62 0.67 18.42 -17.14
C GLY A 62 0.21 18.19 -15.68
N ALA A 63 -0.24 16.99 -15.33
CA ALA A 63 -0.57 16.66 -13.94
C ALA A 63 0.66 16.80 -13.04
N ARG A 64 0.49 17.44 -11.90
CA ARG A 64 1.54 17.61 -10.87
C ARG A 64 1.59 16.45 -9.90
N GLY A 65 0.44 15.81 -9.68
CA GLY A 65 0.28 14.65 -8.82
C GLY A 65 -0.62 13.60 -9.46
N ILE A 66 -0.34 12.35 -9.16
CA ILE A 66 -1.16 11.21 -9.59
C ILE A 66 -1.39 10.30 -8.37
N VAL A 67 -2.62 9.91 -8.16
CA VAL A 67 -3.02 8.84 -7.23
C VAL A 67 -3.49 7.66 -8.06
N VAL A 68 -2.91 6.49 -7.84
CA VAL A 68 -3.39 5.24 -8.46
C VAL A 68 -4.02 4.38 -7.38
N VAL A 69 -5.31 4.09 -7.54
CA VAL A 69 -6.09 3.34 -6.56
C VAL A 69 -6.04 1.85 -6.87
N ASN A 70 -5.62 1.04 -5.91
CA ASN A 70 -5.51 -0.42 -6.01
C ASN A 70 -4.78 -0.89 -7.28
N PRO A 71 -3.49 -0.51 -7.47
CA PRO A 71 -2.75 -0.80 -8.70
C PRO A 71 -2.55 -2.30 -8.91
N ALA A 72 -3.05 -2.82 -10.03
CA ALA A 72 -2.74 -4.17 -10.49
C ALA A 72 -1.25 -4.29 -10.89
N PRO A 73 -0.59 -5.44 -10.63
CA PRO A 73 0.80 -5.64 -11.01
C PRO A 73 1.02 -5.48 -12.52
N GLU A 74 1.81 -4.48 -12.91
CA GLU A 74 2.26 -4.26 -14.29
C GLU A 74 3.60 -3.53 -14.33
N ASN A 75 4.26 -3.51 -15.51
CA ASN A 75 5.55 -2.82 -15.66
C ASN A 75 5.38 -1.30 -15.55
N THR A 76 6.16 -0.68 -14.68
CA THR A 76 6.12 0.76 -14.39
C THR A 76 7.38 1.53 -14.78
N ASP A 77 8.34 0.92 -15.47
CA ASP A 77 9.65 1.54 -15.78
C ASP A 77 9.52 2.84 -16.59
N ARG A 78 8.62 2.83 -17.59
CA ARG A 78 8.35 4.03 -18.41
C ARG A 78 7.71 5.13 -17.60
N LEU A 79 6.73 4.78 -16.77
CA LEU A 79 6.06 5.71 -15.87
C LEU A 79 7.04 6.30 -14.86
N GLN A 80 7.89 5.48 -14.25
CA GLN A 80 8.91 5.95 -13.32
C GLN A 80 9.87 6.94 -13.97
N SER A 81 10.34 6.64 -15.20
CA SER A 81 11.18 7.56 -15.97
C SER A 81 10.45 8.87 -16.29
N ALA A 82 9.19 8.83 -16.73
CA ALA A 82 8.38 10.00 -17.05
C ALA A 82 8.13 10.87 -15.80
N ALA A 83 7.73 10.26 -14.70
CA ALA A 83 7.49 10.94 -13.43
C ALA A 83 8.76 11.64 -12.91
N GLY A 84 9.92 10.97 -13.01
CA GLY A 84 11.20 11.55 -12.64
C GLY A 84 11.58 12.78 -13.48
N LYS A 85 11.40 12.70 -14.79
CA LYS A 85 11.71 13.81 -15.73
C LYS A 85 10.77 15.01 -15.54
N ALA A 86 9.47 14.76 -15.40
CA ALA A 86 8.46 15.80 -15.22
C ALA A 86 8.37 16.30 -13.76
N ARG A 87 9.04 15.63 -12.81
CA ARG A 87 8.92 15.85 -11.36
C ARG A 87 7.45 15.72 -10.88
N THR A 88 6.69 14.83 -11.49
CA THR A 88 5.31 14.52 -11.10
C THR A 88 5.32 13.54 -9.93
N VAL A 89 4.59 13.87 -8.88
CA VAL A 89 4.43 13.02 -7.69
C VAL A 89 3.43 11.91 -8.00
N VAL A 90 3.87 10.66 -8.00
CA VAL A 90 2.98 9.50 -8.19
C VAL A 90 2.92 8.71 -6.89
N VAL A 91 1.76 8.63 -6.27
CA VAL A 91 1.50 7.81 -5.08
C VAL A 91 0.56 6.66 -5.41
N LEU A 92 0.82 5.52 -4.81
CA LEU A 92 -0.01 4.33 -4.95
C LEU A 92 -0.87 4.18 -3.70
N ASP A 93 -2.19 4.13 -3.89
CA ASP A 93 -3.17 3.87 -2.84
C ASP A 93 -3.45 2.37 -2.79
N GLN A 94 -2.61 1.66 -2.08
CA GLN A 94 -2.64 0.21 -1.96
C GLN A 94 -3.41 -0.20 -0.71
N ARG A 95 -4.32 -1.13 -0.86
CA ARG A 95 -5.33 -1.55 0.14
C ARG A 95 -4.83 -1.54 1.58
N TRP A 96 -3.83 -2.33 1.92
CA TRP A 96 -3.27 -2.42 3.28
C TRP A 96 -1.93 -1.72 3.42
N ALA A 97 -1.12 -1.72 2.37
CA ALA A 97 0.21 -1.12 2.38
C ALA A 97 0.19 0.41 2.56
N SER A 98 -0.94 1.07 2.29
CA SER A 98 -1.15 2.50 2.51
C SER A 98 -1.68 2.85 3.90
N SER A 99 -1.88 1.86 4.79
CA SER A 99 -2.32 2.12 6.16
C SER A 99 -1.39 3.09 6.88
N PRO A 100 -1.91 4.07 7.62
CA PRO A 100 -1.11 5.04 8.36
C PRO A 100 -0.24 4.41 9.47
N ALA A 101 -0.54 3.18 9.90
CA ALA A 101 0.26 2.45 10.87
C ALA A 101 1.51 1.78 10.27
N VAL A 102 1.58 1.65 8.94
CA VAL A 102 2.67 0.94 8.26
C VAL A 102 4.05 1.54 8.56
N PRO A 103 4.28 2.86 8.57
CA PRO A 103 5.60 3.40 8.93
C PRO A 103 6.07 2.98 10.32
N GLY A 104 5.20 3.04 11.33
CA GLY A 104 5.53 2.58 12.68
C GLY A 104 5.76 1.07 12.77
N ALA A 105 4.99 0.28 12.00
CA ALA A 105 5.19 -1.16 11.89
C ALA A 105 6.53 -1.50 11.22
N GLU A 106 6.88 -0.81 10.12
CA GLU A 106 8.16 -0.95 9.43
C GLU A 106 9.34 -0.67 10.37
N ASP A 107 9.26 0.39 11.17
CA ASP A 107 10.31 0.74 12.14
C ASP A 107 10.44 -0.31 13.26
N ALA A 108 9.30 -0.78 13.80
CA ALA A 108 9.29 -1.82 14.83
C ALA A 108 9.89 -3.14 14.30
N VAL A 109 9.49 -3.58 13.11
CA VAL A 109 10.01 -4.79 12.47
C VAL A 109 11.50 -4.64 12.14
N ARG A 110 11.91 -3.49 11.59
CA ARG A 110 13.33 -3.23 11.25
C ARG A 110 14.24 -3.37 12.47
N SER A 111 13.78 -2.99 13.64
CA SER A 111 14.56 -3.13 14.90
C SER A 111 14.83 -4.59 15.29
N MET A 112 14.04 -5.54 14.79
CA MET A 112 14.10 -6.97 15.10
C MET A 112 14.49 -7.85 13.91
N ALA A 113 14.43 -7.35 12.68
CA ALA A 113 14.56 -8.14 11.45
C ALA A 113 15.84 -8.96 11.37
N GLY A 114 16.98 -8.44 11.86
CA GLY A 114 18.26 -9.18 11.89
C GLY A 114 18.26 -10.40 12.81
N ARG A 115 17.30 -10.48 13.75
CA ARG A 115 17.14 -11.59 14.72
C ARG A 115 15.85 -12.39 14.44
N ALA A 116 15.17 -12.14 13.33
CA ALA A 116 13.96 -12.83 12.99
C ALA A 116 14.19 -14.34 12.89
N ALA A 117 13.35 -15.12 13.56
CA ALA A 117 13.33 -16.58 13.49
C ALA A 117 12.28 -17.06 12.48
N VAL A 118 11.16 -16.35 12.39
CA VAL A 118 10.08 -16.67 11.46
C VAL A 118 9.19 -15.44 11.23
N LEU A 119 8.65 -15.33 10.02
CA LEU A 119 7.52 -14.46 9.70
C LEU A 119 6.32 -15.32 9.33
N ASP A 120 5.18 -15.06 9.96
CA ASP A 120 3.89 -15.62 9.59
C ASP A 120 2.93 -14.49 9.21
N SER A 121 2.21 -14.65 8.09
CA SER A 121 1.26 -13.63 7.68
C SER A 121 0.00 -14.24 7.05
N VAL A 122 -1.15 -13.71 7.47
CA VAL A 122 -2.46 -14.14 6.99
C VAL A 122 -3.24 -12.95 6.46
N ALA A 123 -3.67 -13.02 5.21
CA ALA A 123 -4.62 -12.08 4.61
C ALA A 123 -6.01 -12.72 4.50
N THR A 124 -7.05 -11.95 4.78
CA THR A 124 -8.45 -12.37 4.57
C THR A 124 -9.15 -11.36 3.67
N ALA A 125 -9.92 -11.86 2.71
CA ALA A 125 -10.79 -11.04 1.87
C ALA A 125 -12.18 -11.68 1.74
N GLY A 126 -13.17 -10.87 1.35
CA GLY A 126 -14.54 -11.34 1.15
C GLY A 126 -14.69 -12.28 -0.03
N VAL A 127 -15.78 -13.04 -0.04
CA VAL A 127 -16.16 -13.87 -1.19
C VAL A 127 -16.34 -13.00 -2.44
N GLY A 128 -15.81 -13.47 -3.57
CA GLY A 128 -15.79 -12.75 -4.85
C GLY A 128 -14.46 -12.05 -5.15
N THR A 129 -13.55 -11.94 -4.16
CA THR A 129 -12.18 -11.45 -4.42
C THR A 129 -11.40 -12.49 -5.23
N ASP A 130 -10.64 -12.03 -6.23
CA ASP A 130 -9.72 -12.89 -6.97
C ASP A 130 -8.50 -13.25 -6.10
N SER A 131 -8.06 -14.52 -6.16
CA SER A 131 -6.93 -14.98 -5.33
C SER A 131 -5.59 -14.40 -5.75
N ALA A 132 -5.43 -13.92 -7.00
CA ALA A 132 -4.22 -13.21 -7.44
C ALA A 132 -4.21 -11.77 -6.94
N GLU A 133 -5.35 -11.10 -6.96
CA GLU A 133 -5.51 -9.77 -6.38
C GLU A 133 -5.21 -9.82 -4.88
N LEU A 134 -5.81 -10.77 -4.14
CA LEU A 134 -5.52 -10.95 -2.72
C LEU A 134 -4.04 -11.20 -2.45
N LEU A 135 -3.36 -12.02 -3.28
CA LEU A 135 -1.93 -12.27 -3.16
C LEU A 135 -1.10 -11.00 -3.38
N ALA A 136 -1.43 -10.21 -4.40
CA ALA A 136 -0.72 -8.96 -4.69
C ALA A 136 -0.85 -7.94 -3.56
N ASP A 137 -2.07 -7.73 -3.04
CA ASP A 137 -2.35 -6.85 -1.92
C ASP A 137 -1.64 -7.30 -0.63
N HIS A 138 -1.68 -8.61 -0.35
CA HIS A 138 -1.00 -9.20 0.80
C HIS A 138 0.51 -9.01 0.72
N LEU A 139 1.11 -9.35 -0.42
CA LEU A 139 2.56 -9.16 -0.63
C LEU A 139 2.95 -7.69 -0.52
N ALA A 140 2.14 -6.76 -1.06
CA ALA A 140 2.39 -5.34 -0.90
C ALA A 140 2.46 -4.93 0.58
N ALA A 141 1.53 -5.40 1.41
CA ALA A 141 1.51 -5.13 2.85
C ALA A 141 2.72 -5.75 3.57
N VAL A 142 3.01 -7.04 3.30
CA VAL A 142 4.13 -7.74 3.95
C VAL A 142 5.47 -7.11 3.58
N VAL A 143 5.70 -6.80 2.30
CA VAL A 143 6.95 -6.15 1.85
C VAL A 143 7.10 -4.75 2.46
N ARG A 144 6.00 -4.02 2.64
CA ARG A 144 6.03 -2.71 3.30
C ARG A 144 6.37 -2.80 4.79
N VAL A 145 5.92 -3.83 5.48
CA VAL A 145 6.13 -4.03 6.93
C VAL A 145 7.47 -4.71 7.20
N ALA A 146 7.78 -5.80 6.48
CA ALA A 146 8.89 -6.67 6.79
C ALA A 146 10.12 -6.52 5.86
N GLY A 147 9.98 -5.72 4.79
CA GLY A 147 11.02 -5.59 3.77
C GLY A 147 10.89 -6.64 2.66
N PRO A 148 11.88 -6.68 1.73
CA PRO A 148 11.83 -7.57 0.58
C PRO A 148 11.87 -9.04 0.98
N LEU A 149 11.11 -9.84 0.23
CA LEU A 149 11.06 -11.30 0.34
C LEU A 149 11.85 -11.93 -0.81
N ALA A 150 12.63 -12.96 -0.51
CA ALA A 150 13.33 -13.76 -1.50
C ALA A 150 12.73 -15.17 -1.58
N ASN A 151 13.01 -15.88 -2.68
CA ASN A 151 12.59 -17.28 -2.89
C ASN A 151 11.08 -17.50 -2.70
N LEU A 152 10.27 -16.54 -3.09
CA LEU A 152 8.82 -16.63 -3.01
C LEU A 152 8.31 -17.79 -3.87
N ARG A 153 7.48 -18.67 -3.28
CA ARG A 153 6.89 -19.85 -3.94
C ARG A 153 5.46 -20.05 -3.49
N ILE A 154 4.57 -20.28 -4.45
CA ILE A 154 3.20 -20.70 -4.18
C ILE A 154 3.18 -22.22 -3.98
N LEU A 155 2.76 -22.69 -2.82
CA LEU A 155 2.61 -24.12 -2.51
C LEU A 155 1.24 -24.63 -2.94
N ALA A 156 0.21 -23.81 -2.78
CA ALA A 156 -1.16 -24.11 -3.20
C ALA A 156 -1.90 -22.82 -3.51
N ARG A 157 -2.77 -22.85 -4.54
CA ARG A 157 -3.65 -21.74 -4.89
C ARG A 157 -4.95 -22.27 -5.47
N GLY A 158 -6.06 -21.67 -5.09
CA GLY A 158 -7.39 -22.01 -5.55
C GLY A 158 -8.40 -20.89 -5.32
N PRO A 159 -9.70 -21.15 -5.58
CA PRO A 159 -10.74 -20.11 -5.47
C PRO A 159 -10.99 -19.63 -4.03
N HIS A 160 -10.50 -20.37 -3.02
CA HIS A 160 -10.67 -20.02 -1.61
C HIS A 160 -9.41 -19.40 -0.97
N GLY A 161 -8.35 -19.17 -1.77
CA GLY A 161 -7.13 -18.56 -1.28
C GLY A 161 -5.87 -19.27 -1.75
N TYR A 162 -4.78 -19.06 -0.99
CA TYR A 162 -3.46 -19.61 -1.32
C TYR A 162 -2.63 -19.86 -0.06
N THR A 163 -1.59 -20.65 -0.23
CA THR A 163 -0.46 -20.79 0.69
C THR A 163 0.83 -20.56 -0.08
N ALA A 164 1.70 -19.71 0.45
CA ALA A 164 3.00 -19.42 -0.14
C ALA A 164 4.08 -19.40 0.92
N THR A 165 5.33 -19.55 0.51
CA THR A 165 6.52 -19.44 1.35
C THR A 165 7.53 -18.51 0.73
N ALA A 166 8.34 -17.88 1.56
CA ALA A 166 9.45 -17.02 1.16
C ALA A 166 10.55 -17.08 2.23
N VAL A 167 11.62 -16.30 2.05
CA VAL A 167 12.61 -16.03 3.08
C VAL A 167 12.83 -14.52 3.25
N LEU A 168 13.14 -14.13 4.48
CA LEU A 168 13.54 -12.77 4.82
C LEU A 168 15.01 -12.51 4.46
N ALA A 169 15.47 -11.28 4.57
CA ALA A 169 16.85 -10.88 4.29
C ALA A 169 17.91 -11.56 5.19
N ASN A 170 17.52 -12.08 6.35
CA ASN A 170 18.35 -12.86 7.26
C ASN A 170 18.19 -14.37 7.10
N ASP A 171 17.64 -14.84 5.99
CA ASP A 171 17.32 -16.23 5.68
C ASP A 171 16.24 -16.89 6.56
N ALA A 172 15.59 -16.14 7.46
CA ALA A 172 14.47 -16.68 8.23
C ALA A 172 13.28 -17.01 7.34
N PRO A 173 12.59 -18.14 7.59
CA PRO A 173 11.44 -18.55 6.79
C PRO A 173 10.25 -17.57 6.96
N ALA A 174 9.51 -17.39 5.87
CA ALA A 174 8.26 -16.66 5.84
C ALA A 174 7.13 -17.55 5.31
N ALA A 175 6.03 -17.63 6.05
CA ALA A 175 4.80 -18.31 5.66
C ALA A 175 3.71 -17.29 5.36
N LEU A 176 3.04 -17.42 4.21
CA LEU A 176 2.01 -16.50 3.74
C LEU A 176 0.75 -17.26 3.40
N GLN A 177 -0.38 -16.84 3.95
CA GLN A 177 -1.67 -17.49 3.70
C GLN A 177 -2.71 -16.43 3.31
N GLY A 178 -3.43 -16.68 2.23
CA GLY A 178 -4.59 -15.90 1.83
C GLY A 178 -5.86 -16.72 1.97
N ALA A 179 -6.89 -16.19 2.59
CA ALA A 179 -8.19 -16.82 2.74
C ALA A 179 -9.31 -15.94 2.18
N ILE A 180 -10.12 -16.49 1.28
CA ILE A 180 -11.31 -15.84 0.73
C ILE A 180 -12.52 -16.37 1.47
N SER A 181 -13.08 -15.57 2.38
CA SER A 181 -14.18 -15.99 3.26
C SER A 181 -14.90 -14.77 3.83
N SER A 182 -16.24 -14.86 3.93
CA SER A 182 -17.06 -13.89 4.64
C SER A 182 -17.20 -14.17 6.14
N ALA A 183 -16.54 -15.22 6.67
CA ALA A 183 -16.58 -15.57 8.08
C ALA A 183 -15.71 -14.66 8.97
N ARG A 184 -14.84 -13.87 8.37
CA ARG A 184 -13.97 -12.90 9.05
C ARG A 184 -13.96 -11.58 8.29
N PRO A 185 -13.77 -10.45 8.98
CA PRO A 185 -13.49 -9.18 8.32
C PRO A 185 -12.25 -9.27 7.42
N ALA A 186 -12.25 -8.53 6.33
CA ALA A 186 -11.06 -8.40 5.49
C ALA A 186 -9.95 -7.67 6.27
N GLY A 187 -8.71 -8.12 6.06
CA GLY A 187 -7.55 -7.57 6.76
C GLY A 187 -6.31 -8.42 6.58
N VAL A 188 -5.21 -7.91 7.09
CA VAL A 188 -3.90 -8.60 7.11
C VAL A 188 -3.35 -8.63 8.52
N ASN A 189 -2.89 -9.81 8.94
CA ASN A 189 -2.04 -9.97 10.11
C ASN A 189 -0.63 -10.33 9.67
N VAL A 190 0.37 -9.62 10.19
CA VAL A 190 1.79 -9.95 10.01
C VAL A 190 2.41 -10.15 11.39
N THR A 191 3.00 -11.30 11.62
CA THR A 191 3.69 -11.62 12.87
C THR A 191 5.14 -12.00 12.57
N LEU A 192 6.08 -11.22 13.10
CA LEU A 192 7.51 -11.55 13.08
C LEU A 192 7.91 -11.95 14.48
N LEU A 193 8.51 -13.12 14.62
CA LEU A 193 9.00 -13.63 15.89
C LEU A 193 10.53 -13.72 15.89
N THR A 194 11.11 -13.43 17.04
CA THR A 194 12.50 -13.69 17.39
C THR A 194 12.53 -14.72 18.51
N ASP A 195 13.71 -15.09 18.96
CA ASP A 195 13.89 -15.99 20.12
C ASP A 195 13.41 -15.40 21.46
N ASP A 196 13.34 -14.07 21.56
CA ASP A 196 13.03 -13.36 22.81
C ASP A 196 11.87 -12.34 22.70
N GLY A 197 11.19 -12.29 21.56
CA GLY A 197 10.09 -11.35 21.35
C GLY A 197 9.52 -11.39 19.95
N GLY A 198 8.88 -10.29 19.53
CA GLY A 198 8.31 -10.19 18.20
C GLY A 198 7.47 -8.93 17.96
N VAL A 199 7.01 -8.79 16.74
CA VAL A 199 6.09 -7.73 16.32
C VAL A 199 4.86 -8.36 15.67
N THR A 200 3.68 -7.96 16.13
CA THR A 200 2.41 -8.32 15.48
C THR A 200 1.75 -7.06 14.93
N VAL A 201 1.41 -7.08 13.65
CA VAL A 201 0.74 -5.99 12.93
C VAL A 201 -0.59 -6.50 12.43
N THR A 202 -1.67 -5.80 12.78
CA THR A 202 -3.02 -6.06 12.27
C THR A 202 -3.48 -4.87 11.45
N LEU A 203 -3.68 -5.05 10.16
CA LEU A 203 -4.17 -4.04 9.21
C LEU A 203 -5.61 -4.39 8.83
N PRO A 204 -6.60 -3.60 9.24
CA PRO A 204 -8.01 -3.82 8.89
C PRO A 204 -8.33 -3.36 7.48
N GLU A 205 -9.58 -3.57 7.05
CA GLU A 205 -10.10 -3.06 5.78
C GLU A 205 -9.95 -1.52 5.70
N PRO A 206 -9.33 -0.98 4.62
CA PRO A 206 -9.00 0.45 4.52
C PRO A 206 -10.20 1.37 4.35
N VAL A 207 -11.37 0.86 3.93
CA VAL A 207 -12.59 1.67 3.71
C VAL A 207 -13.11 2.24 5.02
N ALA A 208 -12.98 1.52 6.12
CA ALA A 208 -13.32 2.01 7.44
C ALA A 208 -12.07 2.58 8.11
N ALA A 209 -12.20 3.70 8.83
CA ALA A 209 -11.12 4.26 9.63
C ALA A 209 -10.87 3.44 10.91
N TRP A 210 -11.01 2.11 10.82
CA TRP A 210 -10.67 1.21 11.91
C TRP A 210 -9.17 1.24 12.14
N PRO A 211 -8.74 1.39 13.39
CA PRO A 211 -7.33 1.52 13.66
C PRO A 211 -6.60 0.20 13.42
N ALA A 212 -5.47 0.29 12.74
CA ALA A 212 -4.50 -0.79 12.74
C ALA A 212 -3.85 -0.89 14.12
N THR A 213 -3.40 -2.11 14.46
CA THR A 213 -2.69 -2.35 15.72
C THR A 213 -1.27 -2.81 15.42
N VAL A 214 -0.30 -2.18 16.06
CA VAL A 214 1.11 -2.61 16.04
C VAL A 214 1.52 -2.91 17.47
N LYS A 215 1.86 -4.17 17.72
CA LYS A 215 2.24 -4.69 19.02
C LYS A 215 3.66 -5.22 18.98
N VAL A 216 4.49 -4.74 19.89
CA VAL A 216 5.87 -5.16 20.07
C VAL A 216 5.97 -5.90 21.40
N THR A 217 6.45 -7.13 21.37
CA THR A 217 6.65 -7.96 22.57
C THR A 217 8.15 -8.22 22.76
N GLY A 218 8.61 -8.17 23.98
CA GLY A 218 10.01 -8.46 24.35
C GLY A 218 10.12 -8.93 25.79
N PRO A 219 11.33 -9.20 26.29
CA PRO A 219 11.56 -9.71 27.64
C PRO A 219 11.01 -8.82 28.77
N GLN A 220 10.84 -7.52 28.47
CA GLN A 220 10.33 -6.53 29.44
C GLN A 220 8.82 -6.33 29.39
N GLY A 221 8.12 -7.04 28.49
CA GLY A 221 6.68 -6.95 28.35
C GLY A 221 6.22 -6.60 26.93
N GLU A 222 5.06 -5.99 26.84
CA GLU A 222 4.36 -5.67 25.60
C GLU A 222 4.15 -4.16 25.47
N LEU A 223 4.43 -3.63 24.27
CA LEU A 223 4.15 -2.25 23.89
C LEU A 223 3.20 -2.23 22.71
N ILE A 224 2.08 -1.54 22.84
CA ILE A 224 1.19 -1.22 21.73
C ILE A 224 1.55 0.19 21.26
N LEU A 225 1.87 0.33 19.97
CA LEU A 225 2.16 1.64 19.39
C LEU A 225 0.91 2.52 19.36
N PRO A 226 1.06 3.86 19.31
CA PRO A 226 -0.07 4.77 19.26
C PRO A 226 -1.04 4.45 18.13
N THR A 227 -2.32 4.40 18.46
CA THR A 227 -3.40 4.13 17.53
C THR A 227 -3.68 5.34 16.64
N ILE A 228 -3.75 5.13 15.33
CA ILE A 228 -4.05 6.18 14.36
C ILE A 228 -5.42 5.89 13.74
N TYR A 229 -6.39 6.79 14.01
CA TYR A 229 -7.76 6.72 13.47
C TYR A 229 -7.82 7.47 12.13
N GLU A 230 -7.24 6.87 11.10
CA GLU A 230 -7.20 7.43 9.77
C GLU A 230 -7.32 6.29 8.74
N SER A 231 -8.12 6.49 7.67
CA SER A 231 -8.19 5.51 6.58
C SER A 231 -6.91 5.50 5.74
N ALA A 232 -6.61 4.39 5.09
CA ALA A 232 -5.48 4.26 4.17
C ALA A 232 -5.58 5.29 3.02
N HIS A 233 -6.79 5.48 2.48
CA HIS A 233 -7.05 6.48 1.44
C HIS A 233 -6.67 7.88 1.90
N ARG A 234 -7.15 8.32 3.07
CA ARG A 234 -6.83 9.65 3.59
C ARG A 234 -5.33 9.82 3.87
N ALA A 235 -4.67 8.79 4.39
CA ALA A 235 -3.22 8.78 4.61
C ALA A 235 -2.44 8.93 3.30
N THR A 236 -2.89 8.27 2.21
CA THR A 236 -2.32 8.43 0.87
C THR A 236 -2.42 9.87 0.37
N TRP A 237 -3.58 10.52 0.53
CA TRP A 237 -3.77 11.92 0.13
C TRP A 237 -2.88 12.88 0.92
N ARG A 238 -2.74 12.67 2.22
CA ARG A 238 -1.85 13.49 3.05
C ARG A 238 -0.39 13.33 2.59
N ARG A 239 0.06 12.10 2.34
CA ARG A 239 1.38 11.79 1.81
C ARG A 239 1.63 12.42 0.43
N LEU A 240 0.64 12.39 -0.47
CA LEU A 240 0.70 13.10 -1.75
C LEU A 240 0.99 14.59 -1.54
N LYS A 241 0.23 15.23 -0.63
CA LYS A 241 0.43 16.66 -0.32
C LYS A 241 1.82 16.96 0.22
N GLU A 242 2.30 16.14 1.14
CA GLU A 242 3.65 16.28 1.72
C GLU A 242 4.72 16.27 0.63
N HIS A 243 4.63 15.34 -0.33
CA HIS A 243 5.56 15.29 -1.46
C HIS A 243 5.42 16.45 -2.42
N LEU A 244 4.19 16.88 -2.74
CA LEU A 244 3.93 18.05 -3.60
C LEU A 244 4.49 19.35 -3.00
N ASP A 245 4.30 19.55 -1.71
CA ASP A 245 4.75 20.76 -1.01
C ASP A 245 6.28 20.77 -0.83
N ALA A 246 6.86 19.61 -0.54
CA ALA A 246 8.31 19.46 -0.39
C ALA A 246 9.06 19.38 -1.73
N GLY A 247 8.37 19.21 -2.86
CA GLY A 247 8.98 19.00 -4.17
C GLY A 247 9.79 17.70 -4.25
N THR A 248 9.44 16.68 -3.47
CA THR A 248 10.10 15.37 -3.42
C THR A 248 9.32 14.31 -4.18
N LEU A 249 9.97 13.24 -4.61
CA LEU A 249 9.32 12.10 -5.26
C LEU A 249 9.25 10.92 -4.30
N PRO A 250 8.07 10.26 -4.18
CA PRO A 250 7.93 9.05 -3.37
C PRO A 250 8.64 7.85 -4.02
N ALA A 251 8.99 6.86 -3.20
CA ALA A 251 9.58 5.62 -3.68
C ALA A 251 8.54 4.57 -4.12
N ASP A 252 7.28 4.95 -4.26
CA ASP A 252 6.17 4.03 -4.51
C ASP A 252 6.35 3.20 -5.77
N LEU A 253 6.65 3.85 -6.91
CA LEU A 253 6.85 3.15 -8.18
C LEU A 253 8.05 2.20 -8.13
N HIS A 254 9.12 2.58 -7.47
CA HIS A 254 10.29 1.71 -7.31
C HIS A 254 9.98 0.45 -6.49
N ARG A 255 9.29 0.62 -5.36
CA ARG A 255 8.86 -0.51 -4.52
C ARG A 255 7.87 -1.41 -5.24
N PHE A 256 6.95 -0.81 -5.99
CA PHE A 256 5.94 -1.54 -6.76
C PHE A 256 6.57 -2.34 -7.91
N ALA A 257 7.58 -1.79 -8.59
CA ALA A 257 8.32 -2.53 -9.63
C ALA A 257 9.00 -3.78 -9.05
N ALA A 258 9.62 -3.68 -7.87
CA ALA A 258 10.22 -4.82 -7.19
C ALA A 258 9.16 -5.88 -6.80
N LEU A 259 8.00 -5.45 -6.28
CA LEU A 259 6.87 -6.32 -5.97
C LEU A 259 6.35 -7.03 -7.23
N THR A 260 6.13 -6.28 -8.32
CA THR A 260 5.66 -6.81 -9.60
C THR A 260 6.62 -7.84 -10.16
N ALA A 261 7.93 -7.58 -10.11
CA ALA A 261 8.95 -8.54 -10.55
C ALA A 261 8.88 -9.84 -9.73
N ALA A 262 8.71 -9.76 -8.39
CA ALA A 262 8.56 -10.93 -7.53
C ALA A 262 7.30 -11.74 -7.88
N ILE A 263 6.17 -11.08 -8.15
CA ILE A 263 4.91 -11.74 -8.55
C ILE A 263 5.04 -12.38 -9.93
N THR A 264 5.69 -11.70 -10.89
CA THR A 264 5.90 -12.24 -12.25
C THR A 264 6.77 -13.49 -12.24
N ALA A 265 7.74 -13.57 -11.34
CA ALA A 265 8.60 -14.75 -11.18
C ALA A 265 7.88 -15.99 -10.60
N LEU A 266 6.63 -15.85 -10.14
CA LEU A 266 5.78 -16.95 -9.64
C LEU A 266 5.03 -17.70 -10.75
N ASN A 267 4.91 -17.10 -11.94
CA ASN A 267 4.20 -17.64 -13.10
C ASN A 267 5.21 -18.23 -14.10
#